data_86b3ba58355159144b7640ad6e8941de
#
_entry.id   86b3ba58355159144b7640ad6e8941de
#
_cell.length_a   1.000
_cell.length_b   1.000
_cell.length_c   1.000
_cell.angle_alpha   90.00
_cell.angle_beta   90.00
_cell.angle_gamma   90.00
#
_symmetry.space_group_name_H-M   'P 1'
#
loop_
_entity.id
_entity.type
_entity.pdbx_description
1 polymer ?
#
loop_
_entity_poly.entity_id
_entity_poly.type
_entity_poly.pdbx_seq_one_letter_code
_entity_poly.pdbx_strand_id
1 'polypeptide(L)' 'MPLESNSAASVSPALVFELENGSTFTFNFQMDGRVTVIGFQEGRAVTGTLSEEQAAELRDAIGEYIHKRQG' A
#
# COMPACT_ATOMS: atom_id res chain seq x y z
N MET A 1 -10.41 4.54 -23.96
CA MET A 1 -10.24 4.07 -23.71
C MET A 1 -10.33 3.50 -23.41
N PRO A 2 -10.31 3.42 -23.35
CA PRO A 2 -10.26 2.72 -22.86
C PRO A 2 -10.38 2.28 -22.27
N LEU A 3 -10.25 2.42 -21.99
CA LEU A 3 -10.20 1.87 -21.44
C LEU A 3 -10.53 1.58 -20.89
N GLU A 4 -10.55 1.70 -20.85
CA GLU A 4 -10.70 1.34 -20.37
C GLU A 4 -11.00 0.80 -19.81
N SER A 5 -11.09 0.80 -19.77
CA SER A 5 -11.32 0.21 -19.35
C SER A 5 -11.43 -0.46 -18.93
N ASN A 6 -11.25 -0.65 -18.90
CA ASN A 6 -11.28 -1.35 -18.48
C ASN A 6 -10.99 -1.91 -17.91
N SER A 7 -11.34 -2.26 -18.48
CA SER A 7 -10.76 -3.14 -17.62
C SER A 7 -10.13 -2.63 -16.37
N ALA A 8 -9.95 -1.61 -16.41
CA ALA A 8 -9.40 -0.93 -15.28
C ALA A 8 -10.20 -1.15 -14.02
N ALA A 9 -11.43 -1.39 -14.17
CA ALA A 9 -12.29 -1.56 -13.02
C ALA A 9 -11.85 -2.71 -12.15
N SER A 10 -11.23 -3.70 -12.72
CA SER A 10 -10.85 -4.87 -11.96
C SER A 10 -9.44 -4.75 -11.38
N VAL A 11 -8.76 -3.68 -11.69
CA VAL A 11 -7.38 -3.53 -11.22
C VAL A 11 -7.34 -2.69 -9.96
N SER A 12 -6.85 -3.27 -8.89
CA SER A 12 -6.68 -2.53 -7.65
C SER A 12 -5.46 -1.63 -7.75
N PRO A 13 -5.55 -0.39 -7.28
CA PRO A 13 -4.38 0.47 -7.26
C PRO A 13 -3.29 -0.14 -6.41
N ALA A 14 -2.06 0.13 -6.75
CA ALA A 14 -0.94 -0.36 -5.99
C ALA A 14 0.09 0.74 -5.83
N LEU A 15 0.71 0.77 -4.67
CA LEU A 15 1.86 1.64 -4.42
C LEU A 15 3.07 0.76 -4.18
N VAL A 16 4.17 1.10 -4.81
CA VAL A 16 5.41 0.37 -4.62
C VAL A 16 6.47 1.35 -4.14
N PHE A 17 7.09 1.01 -3.01
CA PHE A 17 8.17 1.80 -2.46
C PHE A 17 9.47 1.01 -2.51
N GLU A 18 10.49 1.62 -3.05
CA GLU A 18 11.82 1.06 -3.01
C GLU A 18 12.58 1.74 -1.89
N LEU A 19 13.06 0.96 -0.94
CA LEU A 19 13.72 1.49 0.23
C LEU A 19 15.21 1.64 -0.03
N GLU A 20 15.87 2.38 0.84
CA GLU A 20 17.30 2.68 0.67
C GLU A 20 18.17 1.43 0.64
N ASN A 21 17.75 0.40 1.34
CA ASN A 21 18.53 -0.83 1.39
C ASN A 21 18.21 -1.79 0.23
N GLY A 22 17.42 -1.34 -0.73
CA GLY A 22 17.08 -2.16 -1.90
C GLY A 22 15.87 -3.05 -1.73
N SER A 23 15.27 -3.06 -0.55
CA SER A 23 14.03 -3.82 -0.39
C SER A 23 12.85 -3.02 -0.94
N THR A 24 11.75 -3.70 -1.17
CA THR A 24 10.55 -3.05 -1.69
C THR A 24 9.36 -3.38 -0.82
N PHE A 25 8.42 -2.45 -0.78
CA PHE A 25 7.11 -2.67 -0.16
C PHE A 25 6.04 -2.33 -1.17
N THR A 26 5.10 -3.23 -1.33
CA THR A 26 3.98 -3.03 -2.23
C THR A 26 2.70 -3.03 -1.41
N PHE A 27 1.86 -2.04 -1.66
CA PHE A 27 0.56 -1.93 -1.01
C PHE A 27 -0.50 -2.04 -2.09
N ASN A 28 -1.29 -3.11 -2.04
CA ASN A 28 -2.39 -3.31 -2.97
C ASN A 28 -3.70 -2.96 -2.28
N PHE A 29 -4.38 -1.96 -2.81
CA PHE A 29 -5.64 -1.48 -2.22
C PHE A 29 -6.79 -2.24 -2.83
N GLN A 30 -7.49 -3.00 -2.00
CA GLN A 30 -8.60 -3.84 -2.44
C GLN A 30 -9.90 -3.05 -2.43
N MET A 31 -10.84 -3.50 -3.24
CA MET A 31 -12.10 -2.79 -3.36
C MET A 31 -12.94 -2.86 -2.08
N ASP A 32 -12.69 -3.85 -1.25
CA ASP A 32 -13.42 -4.00 0.01
C ASP A 32 -12.81 -3.18 1.15
N GLY A 33 -11.81 -2.38 0.87
CA GLY A 33 -11.20 -1.51 1.87
C GLY A 33 -9.98 -2.09 2.55
N ARG A 34 -9.66 -3.34 2.29
CA ARG A 34 -8.46 -3.96 2.87
C ARG A 34 -7.24 -3.62 2.03
N VAL A 35 -6.08 -3.74 2.65
CA VAL A 35 -4.82 -3.45 1.98
C VAL A 35 -3.89 -4.64 2.15
N THR A 36 -3.45 -5.21 1.03
CA THR A 36 -2.46 -6.27 1.08
C THR A 36 -1.08 -5.65 1.02
N VAL A 37 -0.22 -6.05 1.95
CA VAL A 37 1.13 -5.53 2.06
C VAL A 37 2.11 -6.64 1.72
N ILE A 38 3.03 -6.37 0.82
CA ILE A 38 4.05 -7.33 0.42
C ILE A 38 5.40 -6.67 0.59
N GLY A 39 6.21 -7.22 1.50
CA GLY A 39 7.58 -6.77 1.66
C GLY A 39 8.50 -7.77 1.01
N PHE A 40 9.51 -7.29 0.27
CA PHE A 40 10.42 -8.16 -0.45
C PHE A 40 11.85 -7.70 -0.25
N GLN A 41 12.72 -8.63 0.16
CA GLN A 41 14.12 -8.34 0.37
C GLN A 41 14.93 -9.61 0.17
N GLU A 42 15.97 -9.53 -0.65
CA GLU A 42 16.94 -10.60 -0.85
C GLU A 42 16.28 -11.94 -1.16
N GLY A 43 15.31 -11.94 -2.05
CA GLY A 43 14.66 -13.17 -2.47
C GLY A 43 13.61 -13.68 -1.50
N ARG A 44 13.35 -12.95 -0.43
CA ARG A 44 12.34 -13.32 0.55
C ARG A 44 11.17 -12.37 0.49
N ALA A 45 9.98 -12.92 0.62
CA ALA A 45 8.78 -12.11 0.62
C ALA A 45 7.99 -12.37 1.89
N VAL A 46 7.46 -11.28 2.46
CA VAL A 46 6.56 -11.35 3.60
C VAL A 46 5.28 -10.66 3.17
N THR A 47 4.15 -11.30 3.41
CA THR A 47 2.89 -10.74 2.97
C THR A 47 1.88 -10.82 4.09
N GLY A 48 0.97 -9.86 4.10
CA GLY A 48 -0.10 -9.82 5.07
C GLY A 48 -1.19 -8.90 4.56
N THR A 49 -2.30 -8.89 5.24
CA THR A 49 -3.42 -8.06 4.84
C THR A 49 -3.88 -7.24 6.03
N LEU A 50 -3.98 -5.94 5.83
CA LEU A 50 -4.54 -5.04 6.83
C LEU A 50 -6.04 -4.97 6.63
N SER A 51 -6.79 -4.99 7.73
CA SER A 51 -8.21 -4.75 7.66
C SER A 51 -8.44 -3.28 7.31
N GLU A 52 -9.67 -2.96 6.97
CA GLU A 52 -10.01 -1.58 6.66
C GLU A 52 -9.71 -0.67 7.86
N GLU A 53 -10.00 -1.14 9.06
CA GLU A 53 -9.74 -0.37 10.27
C GLU A 53 -8.24 -0.16 10.49
N GLN A 54 -7.46 -1.20 10.29
CA GLN A 54 -6.02 -1.11 10.45
C GLN A 54 -5.40 -0.17 9.42
N ALA A 55 -5.90 -0.22 8.21
CA ALA A 55 -5.41 0.67 7.17
C ALA A 55 -5.70 2.12 7.53
N ALA A 56 -6.89 2.38 8.08
CA ALA A 56 -7.24 3.73 8.51
C ALA A 56 -6.35 4.20 9.65
N GLU A 57 -6.06 3.32 10.59
CA GLU A 57 -5.17 3.65 11.70
C GLU A 57 -3.77 4.00 11.20
N LEU A 58 -3.28 3.23 10.25
CA LEU A 58 -1.96 3.48 9.71
C LEU A 58 -1.91 4.82 8.99
N ARG A 59 -2.94 5.10 8.19
CA ARG A 59 -3.03 6.38 7.48
C ARG A 59 -2.99 7.54 8.47
N ASP A 60 -3.76 7.43 9.54
CA ASP A 60 -3.85 8.51 10.53
C ASP A 60 -2.54 8.66 11.29
N ALA A 61 -1.91 7.54 11.64
CA ALA A 61 -0.64 7.59 12.37
C ALA A 61 0.45 8.23 11.54
N ILE A 62 0.54 7.86 10.27
CA ILE A 62 1.53 8.44 9.37
C ILE A 62 1.27 9.92 9.18
N GLY A 63 0.00 10.29 8.98
CA GLY A 63 -0.35 11.69 8.81
C GLY A 63 0.02 12.53 10.02
N GLU A 64 -0.25 12.00 11.21
CA GLU A 64 0.07 12.72 12.42
C GLU A 64 1.59 12.88 12.60
N TYR A 65 2.32 11.81 12.31
CA TYR A 65 3.77 11.85 12.39
C TYR A 65 4.36 12.93 11.48
N ILE A 66 3.90 12.97 10.24
CA ILE A 66 4.38 13.95 9.28
C ILE A 66 4.03 15.36 9.72
N HIS A 67 2.81 15.53 10.23
CA HIS A 67 2.36 16.83 10.70
C HIS A 67 3.25 17.35 11.83
N LYS A 68 3.59 16.49 12.78
CA LYS A 68 4.43 16.88 13.89
C LYS A 68 5.84 17.26 13.45
N ARG A 69 6.34 16.55 12.44
CA ARG A 69 7.68 16.84 11.92
C ARG A 69 7.73 18.18 11.20
N GLN A 70 6.64 18.57 10.58
CA GLN A 70 6.57 19.81 9.82
C GLN A 70 6.17 20.99 10.67
N GLY A 71 5.52 20.73 11.76
CA GLY A 71 5.07 21.75 12.66
C GLY A 71 6.08 22.05 13.73
#